data_ff6c7927ab0dfdb67f7d971ef1e06cc5
#
_entry.id   ff6c7927ab0dfdb67f7d971ef1e06cc5
#
_cell.length_a   1.000
_cell.length_b   1.000
_cell.length_c   1.000
_cell.angle_alpha   90.00
_cell.angle_beta   90.00
_cell.angle_gamma   90.00
#
_symmetry.space_group_name_H-M   'P 1'
#
loop_
_entity.id
_entity.type
_entity.pdbx_description
1 polymer ?
#
loop_
_entity_poly.entity_id
_entity_poly.type
_entity_poly.pdbx_seq_one_letter_code
_entity_poly.pdbx_strand_id
1 'polypeptide(L)'
;MRQFNKESIYSCRNSREKQNIVIMLDSSPSCEKQAKFYSDIASQVCQFGDVELYDAPNARLVHKYSPRDKRFVDFLTMDDVANNIHRLSAFKNRVIIFFGDMDGFHVMANASFDNKIYYFHTDGKGYIQDCLDSYQHKSRNFKIMPKVTNVKKFMEACKKLK
;
A
#
# COMPACT_ATOMS: atom_id res chain seq x y z
N MET A 1 -7.88 21.88 -13.70
CA MET A 1 -7.16 21.08 -12.68
C MET A 1 -7.62 21.50 -11.29
N ARG A 2 -8.34 20.64 -10.56
CA ARG A 2 -8.70 20.95 -9.17
C ARG A 2 -7.49 20.62 -8.29
N GLN A 3 -7.00 21.61 -7.57
CA GLN A 3 -5.92 21.45 -6.59
C GLN A 3 -6.32 20.40 -5.55
N PHE A 4 -5.49 19.38 -5.39
CA PHE A 4 -5.62 18.43 -4.28
C PHE A 4 -5.45 19.19 -2.96
N ASN A 5 -6.47 19.16 -2.13
CA ASN A 5 -6.42 19.85 -0.85
C ASN A 5 -5.50 19.07 0.09
N LYS A 6 -4.35 19.65 0.44
CA LYS A 6 -3.35 19.10 1.36
C LYS A 6 -3.97 18.62 2.68
N GLU A 7 -5.00 19.28 3.17
CA GLU A 7 -5.61 19.04 4.47
C GLU A 7 -6.26 17.66 4.62
N SER A 8 -6.78 17.05 3.53
CA SER A 8 -7.49 15.77 3.63
C SER A 8 -6.57 14.56 3.81
N ILE A 9 -5.28 14.66 3.41
CA ILE A 9 -4.27 13.62 3.64
C ILE A 9 -3.55 13.86 4.99
N TYR A 10 -3.44 15.13 5.41
CA TYR A 10 -2.77 15.52 6.66
C TYR A 10 -3.65 15.44 7.91
N SER A 11 -4.96 15.26 7.81
CA SER A 11 -5.83 15.08 8.99
C SER A 11 -5.55 13.78 9.77
N CYS A 12 -4.72 12.87 9.24
CA CYS A 12 -4.18 11.74 9.99
C CYS A 12 -3.04 12.12 10.96
N ARG A 13 -2.68 13.41 11.07
CA ARG A 13 -1.46 13.89 11.76
C ARG A 13 -1.60 14.20 13.24
N ASN A 14 -2.64 13.78 13.93
CA ASN A 14 -2.79 14.08 15.37
C ASN A 14 -2.26 12.98 16.31
N SER A 15 -1.13 12.37 16.01
CA SER A 15 -0.34 11.67 17.02
C SER A 15 1.13 12.04 16.88
N ARG A 16 1.81 12.22 18.01
CA ARG A 16 3.16 12.78 18.17
C ARG A 16 4.32 12.04 17.51
N GLU A 17 4.06 10.94 16.81
CA GLU A 17 5.03 10.23 15.99
C GLU A 17 4.61 10.37 14.52
N LYS A 18 5.51 10.93 13.69
CA LYS A 18 5.36 10.95 12.24
C LYS A 18 5.27 9.50 11.74
N GLN A 19 4.05 8.99 11.55
CA GLN A 19 3.87 7.71 10.89
C GLN A 19 4.19 7.90 9.41
N ASN A 20 5.34 7.37 8.98
CA ASN A 20 5.69 7.38 7.56
C ASN A 20 4.72 6.46 6.81
N ILE A 21 4.05 7.02 5.83
CA ILE A 21 3.10 6.31 4.98
C ILE A 21 3.88 5.62 3.86
N VAL A 22 3.59 4.35 3.66
CA VAL A 22 4.12 3.54 2.56
C VAL A 22 2.95 3.14 1.67
N ILE A 23 3.05 3.44 0.39
CA ILE A 23 2.10 2.96 -0.63
C ILE A 23 2.79 1.84 -1.40
N MET A 24 2.13 0.71 -1.52
CA MET A 24 2.62 -0.46 -2.25
C MET A 24 1.61 -0.85 -3.32
N LEU A 25 2.08 -0.98 -4.54
CA LEU A 25 1.28 -1.33 -5.71
C LEU A 25 1.67 -2.72 -6.19
N ASP A 26 0.72 -3.63 -6.21
CA ASP A 26 0.90 -4.92 -6.86
C ASP A 26 0.82 -4.74 -8.38
N SER A 27 1.95 -4.87 -9.05
CA SER A 27 2.09 -4.79 -10.50
C SER A 27 2.13 -6.16 -11.18
N SER A 28 1.78 -7.22 -10.45
CA SER A 28 1.62 -8.55 -11.07
C SER A 28 0.62 -8.50 -12.24
N PRO A 29 0.69 -9.43 -13.20
CA PRO A 29 -0.16 -9.38 -14.40
C PRO A 29 -1.67 -9.29 -14.13
N SER A 30 -2.15 -9.87 -13.02
CA SER A 30 -3.54 -9.79 -12.57
C SER A 30 -3.95 -8.39 -12.11
N CYS A 31 -2.99 -7.58 -11.64
CA CYS A 31 -3.20 -6.26 -11.05
C CYS A 31 -2.75 -5.09 -11.93
N GLU A 32 -2.10 -5.34 -13.07
CA GLU A 32 -1.42 -4.32 -13.89
C GLU A 32 -2.26 -3.06 -14.18
N LYS A 33 -3.51 -3.24 -14.61
CA LYS A 33 -4.40 -2.10 -14.94
C LYS A 33 -4.71 -1.22 -13.73
N GLN A 34 -4.85 -1.85 -12.57
CA GLN A 34 -5.15 -1.15 -11.33
C GLN A 34 -3.88 -0.53 -10.74
N ALA A 35 -2.74 -1.22 -10.81
CA ALA A 35 -1.45 -0.70 -10.41
C ALA A 35 -1.13 0.60 -11.15
N LYS A 36 -1.37 0.67 -12.47
CA LYS A 36 -1.20 1.90 -13.25
C LYS A 36 -2.08 3.04 -12.75
N PHE A 37 -3.37 2.77 -12.52
CA PHE A 37 -4.29 3.78 -12.01
C PHE A 37 -3.85 4.34 -10.64
N TYR A 38 -3.46 3.47 -9.72
CA TYR A 38 -3.00 3.91 -8.40
C TYR A 38 -1.61 4.54 -8.43
N SER A 39 -0.73 4.12 -9.35
CA SER A 39 0.58 4.73 -9.56
C SER A 39 0.46 6.20 -9.95
N ASP A 40 -0.46 6.52 -10.86
CA ASP A 40 -0.69 7.91 -11.29
C ASP A 40 -1.16 8.80 -10.12
N ILE A 41 -1.95 8.25 -9.20
CA ILE A 41 -2.39 8.98 -7.99
C ILE A 41 -1.26 9.09 -6.98
N ALA A 42 -0.60 7.99 -6.68
CA ALA A 42 0.39 7.90 -5.62
C ALA A 42 1.66 8.71 -5.94
N SER A 43 2.10 8.72 -7.19
CA SER A 43 3.25 9.51 -7.63
C SER A 43 3.07 11.01 -7.41
N GLN A 44 1.83 11.52 -7.50
CA GLN A 44 1.51 12.92 -7.16
C GLN A 44 1.59 13.17 -5.64
N VAL A 45 1.23 12.19 -4.83
CA VAL A 45 1.27 12.29 -3.35
C VAL A 45 2.70 12.21 -2.84
N CYS A 46 3.55 11.38 -3.44
CA CYS A 46 4.95 11.20 -3.03
C CYS A 46 5.82 12.46 -3.19
N GLN A 47 5.38 13.43 -3.99
CA GLN A 47 6.08 14.71 -4.12
C GLN A 47 6.08 15.53 -2.81
N PHE A 48 5.27 15.18 -1.83
CA PHE A 48 5.13 15.90 -0.56
C PHE A 48 6.00 15.36 0.59
N GLY A 49 6.95 14.48 0.31
CA GLY A 49 8.11 14.17 1.16
C GLY A 49 7.93 13.14 2.28
N ASP A 50 6.71 12.85 2.73
CA ASP A 50 6.47 11.93 3.85
C ASP A 50 5.81 10.59 3.42
N VAL A 51 5.72 10.34 2.12
CA VAL A 51 5.10 9.14 1.54
C VAL A 51 6.09 8.42 0.66
N GLU A 52 6.31 7.15 0.93
CA GLU A 52 7.11 6.27 0.09
C GLU A 52 6.21 5.45 -0.83
N LEU A 53 6.56 5.31 -2.10
CA LEU A 53 5.83 4.52 -3.08
C LEU A 53 6.71 3.38 -3.60
N TYR A 54 6.17 2.18 -3.57
CA TYR A 54 6.83 0.97 -4.04
C TYR A 54 6.00 0.25 -5.09
N ASP A 55 6.67 -0.26 -6.09
CA ASP A 55 6.20 -1.33 -6.96
C ASP A 55 6.50 -2.66 -6.27
N ALA A 56 5.45 -3.44 -6.02
CA ALA A 56 5.52 -4.58 -5.12
C ALA A 56 4.66 -5.76 -5.62
N PRO A 57 5.02 -6.39 -6.76
CA PRO A 57 4.29 -7.55 -7.26
C PRO A 57 4.24 -8.66 -6.20
N ASN A 58 3.02 -9.15 -5.92
CA ASN A 58 2.77 -10.15 -4.87
C ASN A 58 3.35 -9.74 -3.51
N ALA A 59 3.27 -8.45 -3.17
CA ALA A 59 3.82 -7.84 -1.96
C ALA A 59 5.36 -7.87 -1.83
N ARG A 60 6.10 -8.20 -2.89
CA ARG A 60 7.57 -8.11 -2.93
C ARG A 60 8.00 -6.71 -3.37
N LEU A 61 8.76 -6.00 -2.54
CA LEU A 61 9.26 -4.66 -2.83
C LEU A 61 10.36 -4.70 -3.89
N VAL A 62 10.01 -4.58 -5.16
CA VAL A 62 10.98 -4.68 -6.28
C VAL A 62 11.59 -3.33 -6.61
N HIS A 63 10.75 -2.32 -6.78
CA HIS A 63 11.21 -0.98 -7.11
C HIS A 63 10.66 0.06 -6.12
N LYS A 64 11.43 1.14 -5.93
CA LYS A 64 11.01 2.31 -5.15
C LYS A 64 10.89 3.51 -6.08
N TYR A 65 9.82 4.29 -5.94
CA TYR A 65 9.68 5.54 -6.69
C TYR A 65 10.66 6.60 -6.18
N SER A 66 11.44 7.16 -7.10
CA SER A 66 12.34 8.29 -6.84
C SER A 66 11.63 9.60 -7.25
N PRO A 67 11.22 10.46 -6.30
CA PRO A 67 10.62 11.76 -6.62
C PRO A 67 11.57 12.69 -7.39
N ARG A 68 12.88 12.55 -7.15
CA ARG A 68 13.92 13.32 -7.85
C ARG A 68 13.98 12.96 -9.33
N ASP A 69 13.98 11.65 -9.63
CA ASP A 69 14.15 11.15 -10.99
C ASP A 69 12.80 10.95 -11.70
N LYS A 70 11.70 11.10 -10.96
CA LYS A 70 10.30 10.90 -11.41
C LYS A 70 10.07 9.53 -12.04
N ARG A 71 10.75 8.50 -11.53
CA ARG A 71 10.66 7.11 -12.00
C ARG A 71 10.88 6.11 -10.87
N PHE A 72 10.50 4.88 -11.13
CA PHE A 72 10.86 3.76 -10.27
C PHE A 72 12.34 3.38 -10.49
N VAL A 73 13.02 3.07 -9.39
CA VAL A 73 14.41 2.59 -9.33
C VAL A 73 14.45 1.27 -8.58
N ASP A 74 15.43 0.43 -8.88
CA ASP A 74 15.59 -0.87 -8.22
C ASP A 74 15.73 -0.71 -6.71
N PHE A 75 14.98 -1.51 -5.97
CA PHE A 75 15.02 -1.58 -4.52
C PHE A 75 15.54 -2.93 -4.02
N LEU A 76 15.10 -4.03 -4.63
CA LEU A 76 15.67 -5.35 -4.41
C LEU A 76 16.95 -5.51 -5.22
N THR A 77 17.98 -6.10 -4.60
CA THR A 77 19.18 -6.54 -5.30
C THR A 77 18.93 -7.90 -5.95
N MET A 78 19.83 -8.32 -6.86
CA MET A 78 19.77 -9.67 -7.43
C MET A 78 19.91 -10.75 -6.36
N ASP A 79 20.71 -10.52 -5.31
CA ASP A 79 20.85 -11.43 -4.18
C ASP A 79 19.55 -11.51 -3.35
N ASP A 80 18.84 -10.40 -3.14
CA ASP A 80 17.54 -10.42 -2.48
C ASP A 80 16.54 -11.26 -3.27
N VAL A 81 16.52 -11.15 -4.59
CA VAL A 81 15.64 -11.92 -5.46
C VAL A 81 16.00 -13.42 -5.39
N ALA A 82 17.28 -13.77 -5.49
CA ALA A 82 17.76 -15.15 -5.41
C ALA A 82 17.42 -15.82 -4.07
N ASN A 83 17.45 -15.05 -2.98
CA ASN A 83 17.10 -15.53 -1.63
C ASN A 83 15.62 -15.34 -1.25
N ASN A 84 14.76 -14.96 -2.19
CA ASN A 84 13.34 -14.73 -1.99
C ASN A 84 13.02 -13.73 -0.85
N ILE A 85 13.82 -12.68 -0.70
CA ILE A 85 13.68 -11.67 0.34
C ILE A 85 12.60 -10.65 -0.05
N HIS A 86 11.61 -10.43 0.80
CA HIS A 86 10.53 -9.45 0.57
C HIS A 86 10.83 -8.05 1.12
N ARG A 87 11.81 -7.92 2.00
CA ARG A 87 12.19 -6.69 2.73
C ARG A 87 11.09 -6.01 3.56
N LEU A 88 9.90 -6.57 3.61
CA LEU A 88 8.81 -6.05 4.45
C LEU A 88 9.12 -6.10 5.94
N SER A 89 9.93 -7.05 6.38
CA SER A 89 10.37 -7.17 7.77
C SER A 89 11.15 -5.95 8.27
N ALA A 90 11.70 -5.12 7.37
CA ALA A 90 12.34 -3.86 7.73
C ALA A 90 11.35 -2.75 8.12
N PHE A 91 10.07 -2.91 7.79
CA PHE A 91 9.04 -1.93 8.13
C PHE A 91 8.44 -2.22 9.50
N LYS A 92 8.59 -1.26 10.42
CA LYS A 92 8.03 -1.30 11.77
C LYS A 92 7.32 0.02 12.04
N ASN A 93 6.15 -0.05 12.67
CA ASN A 93 5.33 1.10 13.04
C ASN A 93 4.96 2.01 11.84
N ARG A 94 4.78 1.41 10.66
CA ARG A 94 4.40 2.13 9.44
C ARG A 94 2.90 2.03 9.18
N VAL A 95 2.37 2.99 8.45
CA VAL A 95 1.07 2.88 7.79
C VAL A 95 1.31 2.44 6.37
N ILE A 96 0.87 1.23 6.03
CA ILE A 96 1.03 0.64 4.70
C ILE A 96 -0.33 0.63 4.01
N ILE A 97 -0.41 1.26 2.85
CA ILE A 97 -1.55 1.21 1.94
C ILE A 97 -1.17 0.28 0.79
N PHE A 98 -1.75 -0.90 0.77
CA PHE A 98 -1.47 -1.91 -0.26
C PHE A 98 -2.63 -2.02 -1.24
N PHE A 99 -2.31 -2.03 -2.53
CA PHE A 99 -3.24 -2.26 -3.64
C PHE A 99 -2.83 -3.55 -4.34
N GLY A 100 -3.66 -4.57 -4.27
CA GLY A 100 -3.34 -5.85 -4.88
C GLY A 100 -4.49 -6.84 -4.85
N ASP A 101 -4.19 -8.06 -5.27
CA ASP A 101 -5.05 -9.23 -5.19
C ASP A 101 -4.63 -10.18 -4.05
N MET A 102 -5.08 -11.43 -4.13
CA MET A 102 -4.84 -12.41 -3.07
C MET A 102 -3.40 -12.88 -2.93
N ASP A 103 -2.58 -12.77 -3.96
CA ASP A 103 -1.23 -13.35 -3.94
C ASP A 103 -0.32 -12.65 -2.91
N GLY A 104 -0.54 -11.35 -2.66
CA GLY A 104 0.14 -10.58 -1.61
C GLY A 104 -0.46 -10.71 -0.22
N PHE A 105 -1.62 -11.36 -0.06
CA PHE A 105 -2.42 -11.34 1.17
C PHE A 105 -1.66 -11.84 2.40
N HIS A 106 -1.04 -13.01 2.33
CA HIS A 106 -0.33 -13.60 3.48
C HIS A 106 0.83 -12.73 3.97
N VAL A 107 1.55 -12.14 3.03
CA VAL A 107 2.68 -11.25 3.34
C VAL A 107 2.18 -10.01 4.06
N MET A 108 1.09 -9.40 3.58
CA MET A 108 0.47 -8.24 4.20
C MET A 108 -0.17 -8.57 5.56
N ALA A 109 -0.82 -9.73 5.68
CA ALA A 109 -1.38 -10.18 6.94
C ALA A 109 -0.28 -10.33 8.00
N ASN A 110 0.84 -10.97 7.66
CA ASN A 110 1.98 -11.07 8.57
C ASN A 110 2.59 -9.70 8.91
N ALA A 111 2.74 -8.81 7.93
CA ALA A 111 3.26 -7.46 8.16
C ALA A 111 2.39 -6.62 9.11
N SER A 112 1.10 -6.97 9.24
CA SER A 112 0.17 -6.24 10.11
C SER A 112 0.42 -6.43 11.61
N PHE A 113 1.24 -7.36 12.03
CA PHE A 113 1.65 -7.48 13.43
C PHE A 113 2.55 -6.32 13.86
N ASP A 114 3.34 -5.79 12.92
CA ASP A 114 4.29 -4.69 13.17
C ASP A 114 3.85 -3.35 12.55
N ASN A 115 2.85 -3.35 11.67
CA ASN A 115 2.44 -2.19 10.90
C ASN A 115 0.91 -2.10 10.81
N LYS A 116 0.40 -0.90 10.50
CA LYS A 116 -1.02 -0.70 10.22
C LYS A 116 -1.27 -0.84 8.72
N ILE A 117 -2.01 -1.89 8.32
CA ILE A 117 -2.27 -2.23 6.93
C ILE A 117 -3.67 -1.79 6.51
N TYR A 118 -3.74 -1.06 5.40
CA TYR A 118 -4.97 -0.76 4.67
C TYR A 118 -4.92 -1.49 3.32
N TYR A 119 -5.65 -2.60 3.23
CA TYR A 119 -5.63 -3.49 2.08
C TYR A 119 -6.75 -3.15 1.09
N PHE A 120 -6.41 -2.63 -0.08
CA PHE A 120 -7.33 -2.36 -1.17
C PHE A 120 -7.30 -3.52 -2.16
N HIS A 121 -8.28 -4.40 -2.06
CA HIS A 121 -8.37 -5.58 -2.91
C HIS A 121 -9.10 -5.29 -4.22
N THR A 122 -8.65 -5.94 -5.29
CA THR A 122 -9.24 -5.80 -6.63
C THR A 122 -10.70 -6.20 -6.70
N ASP A 123 -11.08 -7.29 -6.00
CA ASP A 123 -12.42 -7.87 -6.03
C ASP A 123 -13.34 -7.38 -4.89
N GLY A 124 -12.78 -6.64 -3.94
CA GLY A 124 -13.54 -6.06 -2.85
C GLY A 124 -13.48 -6.85 -1.54
N LYS A 125 -14.32 -6.43 -0.58
CA LYS A 125 -14.17 -6.77 0.83
C LYS A 125 -14.54 -8.23 1.19
N GLY A 126 -15.56 -8.80 0.57
CA GLY A 126 -16.15 -10.06 1.02
C GLY A 126 -15.16 -11.22 0.99
N TYR A 127 -14.53 -11.43 -0.15
CA TYR A 127 -13.60 -12.53 -0.34
C TYR A 127 -12.39 -12.48 0.62
N ILE A 128 -11.85 -11.29 0.85
CA ILE A 128 -10.74 -11.11 1.80
C ILE A 128 -11.18 -11.38 3.24
N GLN A 129 -12.42 -11.01 3.60
CA GLN A 129 -12.93 -11.29 4.94
C GLN A 129 -13.03 -12.79 5.19
N ASP A 130 -13.55 -13.55 4.22
CA ASP A 130 -13.64 -15.02 4.31
C ASP A 130 -12.25 -15.64 4.48
N CYS A 131 -11.23 -15.10 3.80
CA CYS A 131 -9.86 -15.55 3.97
C CYS A 131 -9.31 -15.21 5.35
N LEU A 132 -9.51 -13.99 5.86
CA LEU A 132 -9.08 -13.62 7.21
C LEU A 132 -9.68 -14.54 8.27
N ASP A 133 -10.97 -14.84 8.12
CA ASP A 133 -11.70 -15.72 9.06
C ASP A 133 -11.16 -17.15 8.97
N SER A 134 -10.87 -17.65 7.77
CA SER A 134 -10.28 -18.98 7.54
C SER A 134 -8.88 -19.12 8.15
N TYR A 135 -8.07 -18.07 8.08
CA TYR A 135 -6.72 -18.05 8.66
C TYR A 135 -6.67 -17.66 10.14
N GLN A 136 -7.82 -17.41 10.76
CA GLN A 136 -7.91 -16.96 12.16
C GLN A 136 -6.97 -15.77 12.44
N HIS A 137 -6.87 -14.85 11.48
CA HIS A 137 -5.96 -13.73 11.58
C HIS A 137 -6.35 -12.81 12.75
N LYS A 138 -5.46 -12.62 13.72
CA LYS A 138 -5.75 -11.91 14.98
C LYS A 138 -5.25 -10.47 15.03
N SER A 139 -4.56 -9.98 14.00
CA SER A 139 -4.06 -8.61 14.02
C SER A 139 -5.19 -7.59 13.80
N ARG A 140 -5.37 -6.68 14.77
CA ARG A 140 -6.31 -5.56 14.66
C ARG A 140 -5.84 -4.46 13.72
N ASN A 141 -4.58 -4.54 13.28
CA ASN A 141 -3.95 -3.57 12.40
C ASN A 141 -4.18 -3.86 10.91
N PHE A 142 -4.86 -4.94 10.56
CA PHE A 142 -5.21 -5.26 9.18
C PHE A 142 -6.63 -4.81 8.88
N LYS A 143 -6.79 -3.84 7.99
CA LYS A 143 -8.09 -3.29 7.59
C LYS A 143 -8.32 -3.50 6.10
N ILE A 144 -9.41 -4.21 5.76
CA ILE A 144 -9.85 -4.36 4.38
C ILE A 144 -10.61 -3.10 3.97
N MET A 145 -10.18 -2.53 2.86
CA MET A 145 -10.76 -1.31 2.31
C MET A 145 -11.81 -1.62 1.23
N PRO A 146 -12.76 -0.72 0.98
CA PRO A 146 -13.75 -0.93 -0.07
C PRO A 146 -13.08 -0.91 -1.45
N LYS A 147 -13.71 -1.60 -2.43
CA LYS A 147 -13.29 -1.53 -3.82
C LYS A 147 -13.33 -0.09 -4.33
N VAL A 148 -12.23 0.33 -4.93
CA VAL A 148 -12.04 1.68 -5.46
C VAL A 148 -11.93 1.61 -6.99
N THR A 149 -12.80 2.31 -7.68
CA THR A 149 -12.86 2.31 -9.15
C THR A 149 -12.56 3.68 -9.78
N ASN A 150 -12.40 4.71 -8.96
CA ASN A 150 -12.05 6.06 -9.41
C ASN A 150 -11.46 6.89 -8.27
N VAL A 151 -10.84 8.02 -8.62
CA VAL A 151 -10.15 8.93 -7.68
C VAL A 151 -11.08 9.42 -6.57
N LYS A 152 -12.35 9.73 -6.87
CA LYS A 152 -13.32 10.21 -5.87
C LYS A 152 -13.54 9.16 -4.78
N LYS A 153 -13.80 7.90 -5.15
CA LYS A 153 -13.96 6.79 -4.21
C LYS A 153 -12.69 6.53 -3.40
N PHE A 154 -11.51 6.65 -4.02
CA PHE A 154 -10.24 6.56 -3.31
C PHE A 154 -10.12 7.63 -2.23
N MET A 155 -10.39 8.88 -2.56
CA MET A 155 -10.36 10.00 -1.60
C MET A 155 -11.37 9.83 -0.46
N GLU A 156 -12.57 9.31 -0.76
CA GLU A 156 -13.58 8.99 0.26
C GLU A 156 -13.11 7.85 1.18
N ALA A 157 -12.44 6.84 0.63
CA ALA A 157 -11.85 5.76 1.42
C ALA A 157 -10.73 6.30 2.32
N CYS A 158 -9.83 7.15 1.80
CA CYS A 158 -8.74 7.74 2.57
C CYS A 158 -9.23 8.60 3.75
N LYS A 159 -10.39 9.28 3.64
CA LYS A 159 -11.00 10.01 4.77
C LYS A 159 -11.39 9.11 5.94
N LYS A 160 -11.54 7.81 5.72
CA LYS A 160 -11.88 6.80 6.73
C LYS A 160 -10.64 6.14 7.35
N LEU A 161 -9.43 6.51 6.91
CA LEU A 161 -8.17 6.04 7.50
C LEU A 161 -8.01 6.74 8.86
N LYS A 162 -8.26 6.00 9.95
CA LYS A 162 -8.09 6.47 11.34
C LYS A 162 -7.09 5.61 12.07
#